data_bf1f6cc93abbde390ea3801db12809ff
#
_entry.id   bf1f6cc93abbde390ea3801db12809ff
#
_cell.length_a   1.000
_cell.length_b   1.000
_cell.length_c   1.000
_cell.angle_alpha   90.00
_cell.angle_beta   90.00
_cell.angle_gamma   90.00
#
_symmetry.space_group_name_H-M   'P 1'
#
loop_
_entity.id
_entity.type
_entity.pdbx_description
1 polymer ?
#
loop_
_entity_poly.entity_id
_entity_poly.type
_entity_poly.pdbx_seq_one_letter_code
_entity_poly.pdbx_strand_id
1 'polypeptide(L)'
;MEYIIKEENGEKITIKTVQKELYKILIEIDRICEKNNIDYFLTGGTCLGAVRHKGFIPWDDDADIGMSRKDYKKFIKTLKKDLSENFTYHCYEKDKRYLVTWPAMKIRIKNTYI
;
A
#
# COMPACT_ATOMS: atom_id res chain seq x y z
N MET A 1 -20.52 7.16 10.30
CA MET A 1 -19.59 7.83 11.26
C MET A 1 -18.26 8.06 10.58
N GLU A 2 -17.75 9.29 10.65
CA GLU A 2 -16.42 9.62 10.15
C GLU A 2 -15.40 9.52 11.29
N TYR A 3 -14.29 8.84 11.01
CA TYR A 3 -13.17 8.76 11.94
C TYR A 3 -12.15 9.83 11.54
N ILE A 4 -11.97 10.84 12.38
CA ILE A 4 -11.05 11.95 12.14
C ILE A 4 -9.67 11.56 12.66
N ILE A 5 -8.65 11.60 11.78
CA ILE A 5 -7.26 11.31 12.14
C ILE A 5 -6.54 12.60 12.52
N LYS A 6 -6.77 13.67 11.76
CA LYS A 6 -6.03 14.92 11.90
C LYS A 6 -6.89 16.09 11.46
N GLU A 7 -6.72 17.23 12.11
CA GLU A 7 -7.30 18.49 11.69
C GLU A 7 -6.18 19.49 11.45
N GLU A 8 -6.15 20.09 10.28
CA GLU A 8 -5.10 21.03 9.89
C GLU A 8 -5.71 22.15 9.05
N ASN A 9 -5.46 23.41 9.46
CA ASN A 9 -5.98 24.61 8.78
C ASN A 9 -7.50 24.60 8.55
N GLY A 10 -8.25 24.05 9.51
CA GLY A 10 -9.70 23.94 9.40
C GLY A 10 -10.17 22.76 8.54
N GLU A 11 -9.26 22.01 7.92
CA GLU A 11 -9.58 20.80 7.19
C GLU A 11 -9.44 19.58 8.07
N LYS A 12 -10.41 18.67 7.98
CA LYS A 12 -10.38 17.40 8.70
C LYS A 12 -9.92 16.30 7.77
N ILE A 13 -8.84 15.62 8.14
CA ILE A 13 -8.38 14.42 7.44
C ILE A 13 -9.04 13.24 8.12
N THR A 14 -9.91 12.55 7.39
CA THR A 14 -10.65 11.40 7.88
C THR A 14 -10.01 10.10 7.42
N ILE A 15 -10.35 9.00 8.08
CA ILE A 15 -9.93 7.65 7.65
C ILE A 15 -10.40 7.38 6.22
N LYS A 16 -11.58 7.87 5.84
CA LYS A 16 -12.06 7.74 4.46
C LYS A 16 -11.12 8.36 3.44
N THR A 17 -10.56 9.53 3.75
CA THR A 17 -9.58 10.18 2.89
C THR A 17 -8.33 9.31 2.73
N VAL A 18 -7.81 8.78 3.83
CA VAL A 18 -6.66 7.89 3.81
C VAL A 18 -6.96 6.61 3.02
N GLN A 19 -8.13 6.01 3.23
CA GLN A 19 -8.54 4.80 2.52
C GLN A 19 -8.64 5.02 1.01
N LYS A 20 -9.10 6.18 0.56
CA LYS A 20 -9.11 6.52 -0.87
C LYS A 20 -7.70 6.55 -1.45
N GLU A 21 -6.75 7.11 -0.71
CA GLU A 21 -5.35 7.16 -1.14
C GLU A 21 -4.70 5.77 -1.11
N LEU A 22 -4.98 4.96 -0.08
CA LEU A 22 -4.54 3.57 -0.03
C LEU A 22 -5.08 2.75 -1.19
N TYR A 23 -6.32 2.99 -1.57
CA TYR A 23 -6.95 2.31 -2.72
C TYR A 23 -6.21 2.63 -4.01
N LYS A 24 -5.75 3.87 -4.20
CA LYS A 24 -4.93 4.24 -5.35
C LYS A 24 -3.63 3.44 -5.41
N ILE A 25 -3.00 3.24 -4.25
CA ILE A 25 -1.78 2.43 -4.15
C ILE A 25 -2.08 0.98 -4.51
N LEU A 26 -3.17 0.42 -4.00
CA LEU A 26 -3.57 -0.96 -4.31
C LEU A 26 -3.86 -1.15 -5.80
N ILE A 27 -4.51 -0.19 -6.44
CA ILE A 27 -4.75 -0.22 -7.89
C ILE A 27 -3.43 -0.20 -8.66
N GLU A 28 -2.48 0.61 -8.24
CA GLU A 28 -1.16 0.67 -8.87
C GLU A 28 -0.42 -0.66 -8.74
N ILE A 29 -0.44 -1.26 -7.55
CA ILE A 29 0.16 -2.57 -7.32
C ILE A 29 -0.49 -3.62 -8.21
N ASP A 30 -1.82 -3.63 -8.27
CA ASP A 30 -2.57 -4.57 -9.10
C ASP A 30 -2.20 -4.43 -10.58
N ARG A 31 -2.11 -3.20 -11.06
CA ARG A 31 -1.71 -2.91 -12.44
C ARG A 31 -0.34 -3.49 -12.76
N ILE A 32 0.63 -3.26 -11.88
CA ILE A 32 2.00 -3.75 -12.05
C ILE A 32 2.05 -5.27 -12.00
N CYS A 33 1.34 -5.87 -11.05
CA CYS A 33 1.31 -7.32 -10.87
C CYS A 33 0.64 -8.02 -12.07
N GLU A 34 -0.47 -7.49 -12.55
CA GLU A 34 -1.16 -8.05 -13.70
C GLU A 34 -0.31 -7.96 -14.96
N LYS A 35 0.30 -6.80 -15.21
CA LYS A 35 1.17 -6.58 -16.35
C LYS A 35 2.38 -7.52 -16.38
N ASN A 36 2.93 -7.86 -15.24
CA ASN A 36 4.17 -8.61 -15.10
C ASN A 36 3.98 -10.05 -14.64
N ASN A 37 2.75 -10.52 -14.58
CA ASN A 37 2.41 -11.88 -14.17
C ASN A 37 2.94 -12.21 -12.76
N ILE A 38 2.67 -11.32 -11.82
CA ILE A 38 3.03 -11.45 -10.40
C ILE A 38 1.76 -11.71 -9.62
N ASP A 39 1.76 -12.74 -8.78
CA ASP A 39 0.66 -13.04 -7.88
C ASP A 39 0.85 -12.35 -6.53
N TYR A 40 -0.22 -11.78 -6.01
CA TYR A 40 -0.25 -11.23 -4.67
C TYR A 40 -1.56 -11.62 -3.99
N PHE A 41 -1.61 -11.46 -2.68
CA PHE A 41 -2.81 -11.73 -1.90
C PHE A 41 -2.96 -10.71 -0.79
N LEU A 42 -4.19 -10.48 -0.36
CA LEU A 42 -4.46 -9.60 0.75
C LEU A 42 -4.16 -10.32 2.07
N THR A 43 -3.65 -9.59 3.05
CA THR A 43 -3.34 -10.12 4.38
C THR A 43 -3.95 -9.26 5.48
N GLY A 44 -3.95 -9.78 6.70
CA GLY A 44 -4.35 -9.05 7.90
C GLY A 44 -5.72 -8.39 7.80
N GLY A 45 -5.81 -7.17 8.28
CA GLY A 45 -7.06 -6.41 8.27
C GLY A 45 -7.58 -6.11 6.87
N THR A 46 -6.68 -5.97 5.88
CA THR A 46 -7.07 -5.75 4.48
C THR A 46 -7.84 -6.95 3.94
N CYS A 47 -7.35 -8.16 4.21
CA CYS A 47 -8.05 -9.40 3.82
C CYS A 47 -9.38 -9.54 4.56
N LEU A 48 -9.37 -9.33 5.86
CA LEU A 48 -10.58 -9.41 6.68
C LEU A 48 -11.64 -8.41 6.22
N GLY A 49 -11.23 -7.18 5.90
CA GLY A 49 -12.12 -6.16 5.38
C GLY A 49 -12.75 -6.56 4.05
N ALA A 50 -11.94 -7.09 3.12
CA ALA A 50 -12.43 -7.53 1.82
C ALA A 50 -13.51 -8.61 1.96
N VAL A 51 -13.33 -9.56 2.87
CA VAL A 51 -14.27 -10.66 3.08
C VAL A 51 -15.51 -10.21 3.84
N ARG A 52 -15.33 -9.48 4.94
CA ARG A 52 -16.42 -9.12 5.87
C ARG A 52 -17.17 -7.86 5.50
N HIS A 53 -16.42 -6.82 5.02
CA HIS A 53 -16.97 -5.50 4.73
C HIS A 53 -17.04 -5.20 3.23
N LYS A 54 -16.53 -6.07 2.39
CA LYS A 54 -16.38 -5.88 0.93
C LYS A 54 -15.58 -4.62 0.60
N GLY A 55 -14.61 -4.31 1.44
CA GLY A 55 -13.75 -3.14 1.34
C GLY A 55 -12.92 -3.00 2.60
N PHE A 56 -12.45 -1.81 2.88
CA PHE A 56 -11.71 -1.55 4.12
C PHE A 56 -12.60 -1.71 5.34
N ILE A 57 -12.00 -2.22 6.42
CA ILE A 57 -12.63 -2.10 7.74
C ILE A 57 -12.79 -0.59 8.01
N PRO A 58 -13.97 -0.12 8.45
CA PRO A 58 -14.26 1.33 8.50
C PRO A 58 -13.27 2.20 9.27
N TRP A 59 -12.56 1.63 10.24
CA TRP A 59 -11.57 2.36 11.05
C TRP A 59 -10.12 2.04 10.70
N ASP A 60 -9.87 1.29 9.63
CA ASP A 60 -8.52 0.86 9.25
C ASP A 60 -7.83 1.93 8.39
N ASP A 61 -6.60 2.24 8.74
CA ASP A 61 -5.79 3.27 8.08
C ASP A 61 -4.57 2.71 7.36
N ASP A 62 -4.50 1.40 7.16
CA ASP A 62 -3.42 0.76 6.42
C ASP A 62 -3.94 -0.31 5.47
N ALA A 63 -3.08 -0.77 4.58
CA ALA A 63 -3.37 -1.83 3.65
C ALA A 63 -2.15 -2.75 3.55
N ASP A 64 -2.37 -4.05 3.73
CA ASP A 64 -1.33 -5.06 3.71
C ASP A 64 -1.58 -6.10 2.64
N ILE A 65 -0.54 -6.41 1.88
CA ILE A 65 -0.56 -7.50 0.91
C ILE A 65 0.64 -8.42 1.14
N GLY A 66 0.55 -9.61 0.63
CA GLY A 66 1.63 -10.58 0.67
C GLY A 66 1.96 -11.12 -0.69
N MET A 67 3.18 -11.58 -0.84
CA MET A 67 3.68 -12.26 -2.05
C MET A 67 4.56 -13.41 -1.67
N SER A 68 4.64 -14.42 -2.55
CA SER A 68 5.67 -15.43 -2.42
C SER A 68 7.05 -14.77 -2.58
N ARG A 69 8.10 -15.43 -2.06
CA ARG A 69 9.46 -14.90 -2.20
C ARG A 69 9.86 -14.72 -3.67
N LYS A 70 9.48 -15.63 -4.52
CA LYS A 70 9.74 -15.57 -5.96
C LYS A 70 9.07 -14.35 -6.58
N ASP A 71 7.79 -14.13 -6.29
CA ASP A 71 7.05 -13.00 -6.84
C ASP A 71 7.53 -11.67 -6.26
N TYR A 72 7.90 -11.64 -5.00
CA TYR A 72 8.47 -10.45 -4.38
C TYR A 72 9.76 -10.00 -5.06
N LYS A 73 10.67 -10.93 -5.35
CA LYS A 73 11.91 -10.61 -6.09
C LYS A 73 11.62 -10.05 -7.46
N LYS A 74 10.65 -10.62 -8.16
CA LYS A 74 10.22 -10.14 -9.46
C LYS A 74 9.59 -8.75 -9.36
N PHE A 75 8.79 -8.53 -8.32
CA PHE A 75 8.12 -7.26 -8.06
C PHE A 75 9.14 -6.13 -7.85
N ILE A 76 10.18 -6.35 -7.04
CA ILE A 76 11.24 -5.36 -6.83
C ILE A 76 11.87 -4.93 -8.15
N LYS A 77 12.16 -5.87 -9.02
CA LYS A 77 12.75 -5.57 -10.34
C LYS A 77 11.82 -4.75 -11.22
N THR A 78 10.53 -5.05 -11.20
CA THR A 78 9.55 -4.36 -12.03
C THR A 78 9.23 -2.96 -11.52
N LEU A 79 9.29 -2.72 -10.21
CA LEU A 79 9.04 -1.40 -9.63
C LEU A 79 10.01 -0.35 -10.16
N LYS A 80 11.24 -0.71 -10.43
CA LYS A 80 12.26 0.22 -10.92
C LYS A 80 11.88 0.89 -12.24
N LYS A 81 11.09 0.21 -13.08
CA LYS A 81 10.70 0.70 -14.40
C LYS A 81 9.21 0.95 -14.57
N ASP A 82 8.35 0.27 -13.82
CA ASP A 82 6.90 0.32 -14.03
C ASP A 82 6.15 1.16 -13.00
N LEU A 83 6.75 1.48 -11.87
CA LEU A 83 6.07 2.30 -10.84
C LEU A 83 5.85 3.72 -11.37
N SER A 84 4.61 4.19 -11.28
CA SER A 84 4.24 5.53 -11.70
C SER A 84 4.93 6.60 -10.87
N GLU A 85 5.16 7.78 -11.46
CA GLU A 85 5.91 8.89 -10.84
C GLU A 85 5.33 9.38 -9.52
N ASN A 86 4.03 9.20 -9.31
CA ASN A 86 3.34 9.65 -8.10
C ASN A 86 3.64 8.79 -6.88
N PHE A 87 4.30 7.65 -7.06
CA PHE A 87 4.55 6.68 -6.00
C PHE A 87 6.04 6.49 -5.76
N THR A 88 6.37 6.09 -4.55
CA THR A 88 7.73 5.68 -4.18
C THR A 88 7.65 4.42 -3.32
N TYR A 89 8.77 3.74 -3.18
CA TYR A 89 8.83 2.54 -2.36
C TYR A 89 10.12 2.49 -1.55
N HIS A 90 10.04 1.79 -0.41
CA HIS A 90 11.15 1.63 0.53
C HIS A 90 11.29 0.15 0.88
N CYS A 91 12.48 -0.39 0.68
CA CYS A 91 12.81 -1.76 1.08
C CYS A 91 14.33 -1.86 1.27
N TYR A 92 14.77 -2.93 1.94
CA TYR A 92 16.20 -3.15 2.19
C TYR A 92 17.00 -3.28 0.89
N GLU A 93 16.44 -3.95 -0.10
CA GLU A 93 17.11 -4.18 -1.39
C GLU A 93 17.39 -2.89 -2.16
N LYS A 94 16.58 -1.86 -1.96
CA LYS A 94 16.76 -0.54 -2.54
C LYS A 94 17.66 0.35 -1.68
N ASP A 95 17.49 0.29 -0.37
CA ASP A 95 18.23 1.12 0.59
C ASP A 95 18.55 0.29 1.83
N LYS A 96 19.82 -0.04 2.00
CA LYS A 96 20.29 -0.88 3.12
C LYS A 96 20.08 -0.23 4.49
N ARG A 97 19.76 1.05 4.54
CA ARG A 97 19.38 1.72 5.79
C ARG A 97 17.96 1.36 6.25
N TYR A 98 17.15 0.79 5.35
CA TYR A 98 15.83 0.28 5.68
C TYR A 98 15.98 -1.09 6.34
N LEU A 99 16.03 -1.09 7.66
CA LEU A 99 16.31 -2.30 8.45
C LEU A 99 15.07 -2.93 9.08
N VAL A 100 13.90 -2.55 8.61
CA VAL A 100 12.64 -3.09 9.14
C VAL A 100 12.41 -4.47 8.54
N THR A 101 12.19 -5.46 9.41
CA THR A 101 11.90 -6.83 8.95
C THR A 101 10.43 -7.01 8.56
N TRP A 102 9.56 -6.18 9.08
CA TRP A 102 8.13 -6.19 8.78
C TRP A 102 7.58 -4.76 8.84
N PRO A 103 6.92 -4.28 7.78
CA PRO A 103 6.80 -4.94 6.47
C PRO A 103 8.13 -4.92 5.71
N ALA A 104 8.33 -5.91 4.83
CA ALA A 104 9.55 -6.00 4.03
C ALA A 104 9.70 -4.85 3.03
N MET A 105 8.58 -4.27 2.62
CA MET A 105 8.52 -3.13 1.71
C MET A 105 7.35 -2.21 2.11
N LYS A 106 7.54 -0.91 1.91
CA LYS A 106 6.45 0.08 1.97
C LYS A 106 6.35 0.79 0.63
N ILE A 107 5.12 0.95 0.15
CA ILE A 107 4.82 1.77 -1.03
C ILE A 107 4.04 2.99 -0.55
N ARG A 108 4.44 4.16 -1.02
CA ARG A 108 3.91 5.44 -0.57
C ARG A 108 3.59 6.35 -1.75
N ILE A 109 2.69 7.29 -1.51
CA ILE A 109 2.41 8.39 -2.44
C ILE A 109 3.42 9.50 -2.14
N LYS A 110 4.13 9.98 -3.17
CA LYS A 110 5.12 11.04 -3.01
C LYS A 110 4.48 12.32 -2.48
N ASN A 111 5.24 13.06 -1.67
CA ASN A 111 4.83 14.34 -1.09
C ASN A 111 3.61 14.26 -0.17
N THR A 112 3.36 13.09 0.40
CA THR A 112 2.31 12.87 1.39
C THR A 112 2.86 12.07 2.56
N TYR A 113 2.03 11.90 3.60
CA TYR A 113 2.34 11.03 4.73
C TYR A 113 1.76 9.61 4.56
N ILE A 114 1.24 9.33 3.37
CA ILE A 114 0.60 8.04 3.07
C ILE A 114 1.51 7.17 2.23
#